data_f8cce45d8fb6d60fd9cefd5c0cfc3d3e
#
_entry.id   f8cce45d8fb6d60fd9cefd5c0cfc3d3e
#
_cell.length_a   1.000
_cell.length_b   1.000
_cell.length_c   1.000
_cell.angle_alpha   90.00
_cell.angle_beta   90.00
_cell.angle_gamma   90.00
#
_symmetry.space_group_name_H-M   'P 1'
#
loop_
_entity.id
_entity.type
_entity.pdbx_description
1 polymer ?
#
loop_
_entity_poly.entity_id
_entity_poly.type
_entity_poly.pdbx_seq_one_letter_code
_entity_poly.pdbx_strand_id
1 'polypeptide(L)'
;MIEKEIKKGDILSESSHYRVKNILGSSVILEHFESKNEVSIDKEYLHNFCNTADSYSTEVKVTKEDKEDGTLGIRSIWENIHSGKVFTVCFKKQDKAKSQKKLNKEIDCLVKQFSADIDRVKANKEGVAEKAKQFITEFIREPILPYKKGEDRVLRGYKIQFESRDGKYQCIDMDIEYSVNSIRLVNINTIKWLIIDNTKYIVQ
;
A
#
# COMPACT_ATOMS: atom_id res chain seq x y z
N MET A 1 -11.45 -6.34 -26.95
CA MET A 1 -11.05 -5.76 -25.65
C MET A 1 -12.33 -5.40 -24.91
N ILE A 2 -12.54 -5.94 -23.73
CA ILE A 2 -13.67 -5.52 -22.90
C ILE A 2 -13.18 -4.23 -22.22
N GLU A 3 -13.71 -3.09 -22.66
CA GLU A 3 -13.46 -1.82 -21.98
C GLU A 3 -14.05 -1.92 -20.58
N LYS A 4 -13.20 -2.00 -19.59
CA LYS A 4 -13.63 -1.98 -18.19
C LYS A 4 -14.17 -0.58 -17.89
N GLU A 5 -15.40 -0.49 -17.45
CA GLU A 5 -15.99 0.75 -17.00
C GLU A 5 -15.22 1.30 -15.78
N ILE A 6 -14.71 2.52 -15.89
CA ILE A 6 -13.97 3.18 -14.81
C ILE A 6 -14.92 3.64 -13.73
N LYS A 7 -14.57 3.33 -12.48
CA LYS A 7 -15.38 3.61 -11.28
C LYS A 7 -14.63 4.49 -10.30
N LYS A 8 -15.39 5.16 -9.42
CA LYS A 8 -14.82 5.88 -8.28
C LYS A 8 -13.93 4.96 -7.44
N GLY A 9 -12.73 5.41 -7.15
CA GLY A 9 -11.72 4.66 -6.39
C GLY A 9 -10.73 3.88 -7.26
N ASP A 10 -10.96 3.77 -8.58
CA ASP A 10 -10.00 3.14 -9.49
C ASP A 10 -8.68 3.92 -9.49
N ILE A 11 -7.58 3.20 -9.60
CA ILE A 11 -6.24 3.77 -9.66
C ILE A 11 -5.75 3.65 -11.09
N LEU A 12 -5.39 4.79 -11.66
CA LEU A 12 -4.91 4.91 -13.02
C LEU A 12 -3.42 5.25 -12.98
N SER A 13 -2.62 4.62 -13.83
CA SER A 13 -1.20 4.90 -13.94
C SER A 13 -0.74 4.94 -15.38
N GLU A 14 0.01 5.95 -15.73
CA GLU A 14 0.84 5.98 -16.92
C GLU A 14 2.23 6.52 -16.57
N SER A 15 2.39 7.81 -16.35
CA SER A 15 3.62 8.42 -15.86
C SER A 15 3.50 8.92 -14.41
N SER A 16 2.26 9.00 -13.89
CA SER A 16 1.93 9.46 -12.55
C SER A 16 0.77 8.64 -11.99
N HIS A 17 0.65 8.60 -10.66
CA HIS A 17 -0.34 7.78 -9.99
C HIS A 17 -1.54 8.62 -9.58
N TYR A 18 -2.69 8.33 -10.18
CA TYR A 18 -3.95 9.00 -9.91
C TYR A 18 -5.01 8.04 -9.39
N ARG A 19 -5.82 8.53 -8.48
CA ARG A 19 -7.06 7.87 -8.04
C ARG A 19 -8.25 8.58 -8.64
N VAL A 20 -9.22 7.82 -9.15
CA VAL A 20 -10.50 8.38 -9.58
C VAL A 20 -11.27 8.85 -8.35
N LYS A 21 -11.34 10.17 -8.15
CA LYS A 21 -12.03 10.78 -7.00
C LYS A 21 -13.52 10.87 -7.24
N ASN A 22 -13.91 11.31 -8.43
CA ASN A 22 -15.31 11.46 -8.79
C ASN A 22 -15.52 11.35 -10.31
N ILE A 23 -16.76 11.05 -10.71
CA ILE A 23 -17.18 10.99 -12.10
C ILE A 23 -18.40 11.89 -12.27
N LEU A 24 -18.27 12.92 -13.09
CA LEU A 24 -19.29 13.95 -13.32
C LEU A 24 -19.65 13.99 -14.81
N GLY A 25 -20.69 13.28 -15.21
CA GLY A 25 -21.12 13.23 -16.61
C GLY A 25 -20.02 12.73 -17.55
N SER A 26 -19.53 13.58 -18.44
CA SER A 26 -18.42 13.29 -19.36
C SER A 26 -17.03 13.50 -18.75
N SER A 27 -16.93 14.12 -17.56
CA SER A 27 -15.65 14.44 -16.93
C SER A 27 -15.33 13.50 -15.77
N VAL A 28 -14.05 13.27 -15.53
CA VAL A 28 -13.52 12.48 -14.41
C VAL A 28 -12.55 13.35 -13.62
N ILE A 29 -12.76 13.41 -12.31
CA ILE A 29 -11.85 14.09 -11.39
C ILE A 29 -10.85 13.06 -10.90
N LEU A 30 -9.58 13.28 -11.22
CA LEU A 30 -8.44 12.50 -10.79
C LEU A 30 -7.72 13.23 -9.66
N GLU A 31 -7.37 12.52 -8.59
CA GLU A 31 -6.53 13.01 -7.50
C GLU A 31 -5.16 12.34 -7.59
N HIS A 32 -4.10 13.13 -7.70
CA HIS A 32 -2.74 12.60 -7.64
C HIS A 32 -2.45 12.02 -6.26
N PHE A 33 -1.92 10.81 -6.21
CA PHE A 33 -1.83 10.05 -4.96
C PHE A 33 -0.96 10.74 -3.90
N GLU A 34 0.20 11.27 -4.28
CA GLU A 34 1.14 11.89 -3.35
C GLU A 34 0.82 13.37 -3.06
N SER A 35 0.67 14.18 -4.12
CA SER A 35 0.50 15.64 -3.98
C SER A 35 -0.91 16.08 -3.63
N LYS A 36 -1.91 15.19 -3.76
CA LYS A 36 -3.34 15.48 -3.57
C LYS A 36 -3.91 16.52 -4.55
N ASN A 37 -3.15 16.90 -5.56
CA ASN A 37 -3.64 17.80 -6.60
C ASN A 37 -4.74 17.11 -7.41
N GLU A 38 -5.78 17.88 -7.74
CA GLU A 38 -6.89 17.39 -8.54
C GLU A 38 -6.79 17.90 -9.98
N VAL A 39 -7.09 17.01 -10.91
CA VAL A 39 -7.17 17.32 -12.35
C VAL A 39 -8.51 16.82 -12.87
N SER A 40 -9.22 17.64 -13.61
CA SER A 40 -10.43 17.23 -14.33
C SER A 40 -10.08 16.92 -15.78
N ILE A 41 -10.43 15.73 -16.25
CA ILE A 41 -10.23 15.31 -17.65
C ILE A 41 -11.52 14.75 -18.22
N ASP A 42 -11.72 14.89 -19.52
CA ASP A 42 -12.86 14.25 -20.19
C ASP A 42 -12.62 12.74 -20.33
N LYS A 43 -13.71 11.96 -20.23
CA LYS A 43 -13.65 10.50 -20.32
C LYS A 43 -12.98 9.99 -21.59
N GLU A 44 -13.10 10.72 -22.70
CA GLU A 44 -12.47 10.35 -23.96
C GLU A 44 -10.93 10.34 -23.89
N TYR A 45 -10.34 11.12 -22.98
CA TYR A 45 -8.87 11.16 -22.78
C TYR A 45 -8.39 10.15 -21.75
N LEU A 46 -9.29 9.42 -21.09
CA LEU A 46 -8.91 8.40 -20.10
C LEU A 46 -8.13 7.22 -20.71
N HIS A 47 -8.25 6.99 -22.02
CA HIS A 47 -7.47 5.95 -22.69
C HIS A 47 -5.96 6.15 -22.53
N ASN A 48 -5.49 7.38 -22.31
CA ASN A 48 -4.10 7.69 -22.01
C ASN A 48 -3.66 7.28 -20.59
N PHE A 49 -4.63 6.98 -19.70
CA PHE A 49 -4.40 6.63 -18.29
C PHE A 49 -4.75 5.17 -17.98
N CYS A 50 -5.03 4.36 -18.98
CA CYS A 50 -5.72 3.09 -18.81
C CYS A 50 -4.83 1.89 -18.48
N ASN A 51 -4.34 1.81 -17.25
CA ASN A 51 -4.07 0.50 -16.65
C ASN A 51 -4.53 0.52 -15.19
N THR A 52 -5.70 -0.05 -14.93
CA THR A 52 -6.10 -0.30 -13.54
C THR A 52 -5.23 -1.44 -13.01
N ALA A 53 -4.56 -1.20 -11.87
CA ALA A 53 -3.62 -2.16 -11.29
C ALA A 53 -4.24 -3.50 -10.90
N ASP A 54 -5.56 -3.58 -10.86
CA ASP A 54 -6.36 -4.74 -10.46
C ASP A 54 -7.11 -5.42 -11.60
N SER A 55 -7.01 -4.90 -12.84
CA SER A 55 -7.57 -5.55 -14.04
C SER A 55 -6.51 -6.42 -14.73
N TYR A 56 -6.96 -7.52 -15.31
CA TYR A 56 -6.12 -8.37 -16.12
C TYR A 56 -6.95 -9.07 -17.20
N SER A 57 -6.35 -9.28 -18.37
CA SER A 57 -6.94 -10.07 -19.46
C SER A 57 -6.27 -11.43 -19.61
N THR A 58 -5.07 -11.59 -19.07
CA THR A 58 -4.26 -12.80 -19.20
C THR A 58 -3.94 -13.37 -17.82
N GLU A 59 -4.06 -14.69 -17.67
CA GLU A 59 -3.66 -15.41 -16.47
C GLU A 59 -2.55 -16.38 -16.80
N VAL A 60 -1.44 -16.33 -16.05
CA VAL A 60 -0.26 -17.16 -16.24
C VAL A 60 0.10 -17.85 -14.93
N LYS A 61 0.32 -19.14 -14.98
CA LYS A 61 0.81 -19.92 -13.84
C LYS A 61 2.33 -19.91 -13.85
N VAL A 62 2.93 -19.52 -12.74
CA VAL A 62 4.38 -19.41 -12.59
C VAL A 62 4.89 -20.17 -11.37
N THR A 63 6.13 -20.56 -11.41
CA THR A 63 6.86 -21.12 -10.26
C THR A 63 7.49 -20.01 -9.43
N LYS A 64 8.07 -20.35 -8.27
CA LYS A 64 8.79 -19.36 -7.44
C LYS A 64 10.08 -18.90 -8.10
N GLU A 65 10.85 -19.85 -8.61
CA GLU A 65 12.12 -19.60 -9.29
C GLU A 65 11.94 -19.82 -10.80
N ASP A 66 12.89 -19.32 -11.58
CA ASP A 66 12.90 -19.51 -13.02
C ASP A 66 13.03 -21.00 -13.40
N LYS A 67 12.44 -21.37 -14.52
CA LYS A 67 12.57 -22.72 -15.06
C LYS A 67 13.76 -22.82 -16.01
N GLU A 68 14.24 -24.04 -16.21
CA GLU A 68 15.32 -24.33 -17.16
C GLU A 68 14.97 -24.00 -18.61
N ASP A 69 13.67 -23.96 -18.94
CA ASP A 69 13.16 -23.59 -20.27
C ASP A 69 13.16 -22.07 -20.52
N GLY A 70 13.65 -21.26 -19.58
CA GLY A 70 13.68 -19.82 -19.64
C GLY A 70 12.40 -19.13 -19.21
N THR A 71 11.37 -19.88 -18.75
CA THR A 71 10.17 -19.31 -18.18
C THR A 71 10.48 -18.63 -16.85
N LEU A 72 10.16 -17.32 -16.75
CA LEU A 72 10.43 -16.55 -15.55
C LEU A 72 9.53 -16.99 -14.38
N GLY A 73 10.14 -17.19 -13.23
CA GLY A 73 9.45 -17.37 -11.97
C GLY A 73 8.96 -16.05 -11.37
N ILE A 74 8.13 -16.12 -10.33
CA ILE A 74 7.58 -14.91 -9.70
C ILE A 74 8.68 -14.02 -9.12
N ARG A 75 9.81 -14.58 -8.70
CA ARG A 75 10.96 -13.82 -8.18
C ARG A 75 11.52 -12.89 -9.26
N SER A 76 11.86 -13.42 -10.42
CA SER A 76 12.41 -12.63 -11.54
C SER A 76 11.41 -11.64 -12.09
N ILE A 77 10.12 -12.02 -12.20
CA ILE A 77 9.05 -11.09 -12.56
C ILE A 77 8.99 -9.92 -11.58
N TRP A 78 9.00 -10.20 -10.27
CA TRP A 78 8.97 -9.17 -9.24
C TRP A 78 10.20 -8.25 -9.27
N GLU A 79 11.39 -8.82 -9.41
CA GLU A 79 12.65 -8.07 -9.45
C GLU A 79 12.69 -7.11 -10.65
N ASN A 80 12.15 -7.52 -11.78
CA ASN A 80 12.07 -6.70 -13.00
C ASN A 80 11.01 -5.59 -12.94
N ILE A 81 10.15 -5.54 -11.93
CA ILE A 81 9.22 -4.42 -11.76
C ILE A 81 10.01 -3.15 -11.44
N HIS A 82 9.93 -2.16 -12.32
CA HIS A 82 10.55 -0.86 -12.10
C HIS A 82 9.92 -0.12 -10.91
N SER A 83 10.72 0.68 -10.21
CA SER A 83 10.24 1.55 -9.14
C SER A 83 9.15 2.49 -9.69
N GLY A 84 8.07 2.63 -8.92
CA GLY A 84 6.91 3.45 -9.32
C GLY A 84 5.89 2.74 -10.23
N LYS A 85 6.18 1.57 -10.79
CA LYS A 85 5.18 0.80 -11.53
C LYS A 85 4.11 0.24 -10.59
N VAL A 86 2.85 0.55 -10.87
CA VAL A 86 1.72 0.09 -10.04
C VAL A 86 1.40 -1.37 -10.33
N PHE A 87 1.14 -2.13 -9.27
CA PHE A 87 0.73 -3.52 -9.31
C PHE A 87 -0.28 -3.83 -8.21
N THR A 88 -0.92 -4.98 -8.31
CA THR A 88 -1.67 -5.58 -7.20
C THR A 88 -1.06 -6.93 -6.85
N VAL A 89 -0.73 -7.13 -5.57
CA VAL A 89 -0.09 -8.36 -5.11
C VAL A 89 -0.82 -8.96 -3.91
N CYS A 90 -0.99 -10.28 -3.92
CA CYS A 90 -1.46 -11.05 -2.78
C CYS A 90 -0.30 -11.84 -2.18
N PHE A 91 -0.09 -11.69 -0.89
CA PHE A 91 0.98 -12.36 -0.16
C PHE A 91 0.55 -12.72 1.27
N LYS A 92 1.25 -13.67 1.90
CA LYS A 92 1.01 -14.00 3.31
C LYS A 92 1.73 -13.01 4.22
N LYS A 93 0.99 -12.45 5.16
CA LYS A 93 1.57 -11.61 6.21
C LYS A 93 2.46 -12.44 7.13
N GLN A 94 3.74 -12.08 7.19
CA GLN A 94 4.72 -12.75 8.05
C GLN A 94 4.87 -12.11 9.43
N ASP A 95 4.63 -10.81 9.52
CA ASP A 95 4.79 -10.10 10.77
C ASP A 95 3.73 -10.52 11.78
N LYS A 96 4.17 -10.81 12.99
CA LYS A 96 3.25 -10.95 14.10
C LYS A 96 2.57 -9.59 14.31
N ALA A 97 1.26 -9.57 14.31
CA ALA A 97 0.56 -8.44 14.90
C ALA A 97 1.20 -8.19 16.28
N LYS A 98 1.60 -6.94 16.55
CA LYS A 98 2.11 -6.59 17.89
C LYS A 98 1.05 -7.05 18.89
N SER A 99 1.43 -7.85 19.89
CA SER A 99 0.48 -8.24 20.90
C SER A 99 -0.03 -6.97 21.59
N GLN A 100 -1.29 -6.94 22.00
CA GLN A 100 -1.87 -5.78 22.71
C GLN A 100 -0.98 -5.36 23.89
N LYS A 101 -0.37 -6.34 24.58
CA LYS A 101 0.57 -6.11 25.68
C LYS A 101 1.83 -5.35 25.22
N LYS A 102 2.37 -5.65 24.05
CA LYS A 102 3.55 -4.97 23.51
C LYS A 102 3.21 -3.56 23.05
N LEU A 103 2.05 -3.40 22.41
CA LEU A 103 1.53 -2.10 22.01
C LEU A 103 1.30 -1.19 23.20
N ASN A 104 0.63 -1.70 24.25
CA ASN A 104 0.39 -0.94 25.49
C ASN A 104 1.71 -0.50 26.15
N LYS A 105 2.74 -1.36 26.17
CA LYS A 105 4.06 -0.97 26.68
C LYS A 105 4.71 0.15 25.87
N GLU A 106 4.61 0.11 24.53
CA GLU A 106 5.14 1.17 23.67
C GLU A 106 4.38 2.48 23.89
N ILE A 107 3.04 2.42 24.02
CA ILE A 107 2.21 3.58 24.34
C ILE A 107 2.61 4.16 25.71
N ASP A 108 2.72 3.32 26.75
CA ASP A 108 3.10 3.77 28.09
C ASP A 108 4.51 4.41 28.11
N CYS A 109 5.44 3.88 27.32
CA CYS A 109 6.78 4.47 27.18
C CYS A 109 6.72 5.86 26.53
N LEU A 110 6.00 6.01 25.44
CA LEU A 110 5.81 7.28 24.76
C LEU A 110 5.09 8.30 25.64
N VAL A 111 4.04 7.88 26.34
CA VAL A 111 3.31 8.74 27.28
C VAL A 111 4.22 9.24 28.39
N LYS A 112 5.08 8.38 28.96
CA LYS A 112 6.07 8.80 29.99
C LYS A 112 7.06 9.82 29.45
N GLN A 113 7.58 9.63 28.22
CA GLN A 113 8.48 10.58 27.59
C GLN A 113 7.80 11.93 27.36
N PHE A 114 6.58 11.94 26.82
CA PHE A 114 5.83 13.16 26.59
C PHE A 114 5.41 13.86 27.90
N SER A 115 5.03 13.11 28.93
CA SER A 115 4.72 13.71 30.23
C SER A 115 5.94 14.41 30.84
N ALA A 116 7.12 13.79 30.75
CA ALA A 116 8.35 14.40 31.22
C ALA A 116 8.70 15.69 30.44
N ASP A 117 8.43 15.73 29.14
CA ASP A 117 8.65 16.92 28.32
C ASP A 117 7.61 18.02 28.62
N ILE A 118 6.33 17.65 28.87
CA ILE A 118 5.28 18.59 29.27
C ILE A 118 5.61 19.19 30.64
N ASP A 119 6.07 18.39 31.60
CA ASP A 119 6.49 18.86 32.92
C ASP A 119 7.66 19.83 32.84
N ARG A 120 8.61 19.60 31.94
CA ARG A 120 9.73 20.51 31.68
C ARG A 120 9.29 21.87 31.12
N VAL A 121 8.24 21.91 30.32
CA VAL A 121 7.71 23.14 29.69
C VAL A 121 6.83 23.94 30.67
N LYS A 122 6.58 23.46 31.90
CA LYS A 122 5.72 24.11 32.91
C LYS A 122 4.30 24.43 32.40
N ALA A 123 3.79 23.62 31.49
CA ALA A 123 2.40 23.75 31.01
C ALA A 123 1.43 23.12 32.01
N ASN A 124 1.32 23.69 33.20
CA ASN A 124 0.39 23.29 34.25
C ASN A 124 -1.06 23.63 33.88
N LYS A 125 -1.62 22.89 32.90
CA LYS A 125 -3.07 22.86 32.68
C LYS A 125 -3.54 21.45 32.93
N GLU A 126 -4.36 21.28 33.94
CA GLU A 126 -5.08 20.03 34.20
C GLU A 126 -5.71 19.50 32.92
N GLY A 127 -5.53 18.23 32.63
CA GLY A 127 -6.08 17.57 31.43
C GLY A 127 -5.21 17.62 30.15
N VAL A 128 -4.08 18.32 30.13
CA VAL A 128 -3.19 18.33 28.95
C VAL A 128 -2.50 16.97 28.76
N ALA A 129 -2.09 16.35 29.86
CA ALA A 129 -1.47 15.02 29.82
C ALA A 129 -2.44 13.94 29.33
N GLU A 130 -3.70 13.96 29.77
CA GLU A 130 -4.76 13.07 29.32
C GLU A 130 -5.08 13.26 27.84
N LYS A 131 -5.21 14.50 27.38
CA LYS A 131 -5.42 14.80 25.94
C LYS A 131 -4.24 14.35 25.09
N ALA A 132 -3.00 14.58 25.54
CA ALA A 132 -1.81 14.11 24.87
C ALA A 132 -1.75 12.57 24.83
N LYS A 133 -2.13 11.90 25.92
CA LYS A 133 -2.23 10.44 25.99
C LYS A 133 -3.28 9.89 25.02
N GLN A 134 -4.44 10.51 24.97
CA GLN A 134 -5.52 10.14 24.05
C GLN A 134 -5.06 10.30 22.59
N PHE A 135 -4.48 11.44 22.24
CA PHE A 135 -3.95 11.71 20.90
C PHE A 135 -2.87 10.70 20.49
N ILE A 136 -1.89 10.42 21.36
CA ILE A 136 -0.84 9.42 21.09
C ILE A 136 -1.45 8.03 20.95
N THR A 137 -2.45 7.70 21.76
CA THR A 137 -3.12 6.41 21.72
C THR A 137 -3.88 6.23 20.41
N GLU A 138 -4.59 7.25 19.97
CA GLU A 138 -5.30 7.27 18.69
C GLU A 138 -4.33 7.19 17.52
N PHE A 139 -3.28 8.01 17.51
CA PHE A 139 -2.25 8.02 16.48
C PHE A 139 -1.53 6.67 16.35
N ILE A 140 -1.26 5.98 17.47
CA ILE A 140 -0.58 4.67 17.45
C ILE A 140 -1.54 3.53 17.14
N ARG A 141 -2.84 3.68 17.46
CA ARG A 141 -3.85 2.63 17.18
C ARG A 141 -4.27 2.55 15.73
N GLU A 142 -4.26 3.65 14.99
CA GLU A 142 -4.64 3.65 13.58
C GLU A 142 -3.90 2.62 12.72
N PRO A 143 -2.61 2.29 12.93
CA PRO A 143 -1.91 1.32 12.09
C PRO A 143 -2.05 -0.14 12.52
N ILE A 144 -2.94 -0.49 13.46
CA ILE A 144 -3.23 -1.91 13.74
C ILE A 144 -4.06 -2.46 12.58
N LEU A 145 -3.34 -2.95 11.59
CA LEU A 145 -3.94 -3.57 10.43
C LEU A 145 -4.78 -4.79 10.86
N PRO A 146 -5.96 -4.97 10.25
CA PRO A 146 -6.87 -6.07 10.60
C PRO A 146 -6.32 -7.47 10.27
N TYR A 147 -5.13 -7.56 9.67
CA TYR A 147 -4.56 -8.82 9.22
C TYR A 147 -3.71 -9.50 10.30
N LYS A 148 -4.04 -10.73 10.62
CA LYS A 148 -3.25 -11.60 11.49
C LYS A 148 -2.08 -12.23 10.72
N LYS A 149 -1.06 -12.74 11.46
CA LYS A 149 0.04 -13.50 10.86
C LYS A 149 -0.51 -14.70 10.10
N GLY A 150 -0.01 -14.91 8.88
CA GLY A 150 -0.41 -16.03 8.02
C GLY A 150 -1.70 -15.79 7.22
N GLU A 151 -2.41 -14.69 7.47
CA GLU A 151 -3.53 -14.28 6.62
C GLU A 151 -3.02 -13.73 5.29
N ASP A 152 -3.83 -13.90 4.27
CA ASP A 152 -3.56 -13.32 2.96
C ASP A 152 -3.83 -11.82 3.02
N ARG A 153 -2.94 -11.07 2.42
CA ARG A 153 -3.08 -9.64 2.26
C ARG A 153 -2.98 -9.28 0.79
N VAL A 154 -3.91 -8.50 0.32
CA VAL A 154 -3.86 -7.85 -0.98
C VAL A 154 -3.33 -6.42 -0.77
N LEU A 155 -2.38 -6.03 -1.60
CA LEU A 155 -1.81 -4.69 -1.65
C LEU A 155 -1.87 -4.21 -3.09
N ARG A 156 -2.43 -3.04 -3.29
CA ARG A 156 -2.41 -2.29 -4.54
C ARG A 156 -1.47 -1.11 -4.37
N GLY A 157 -0.39 -1.08 -5.15
CA GLY A 157 0.63 -0.07 -4.92
C GLY A 157 1.82 -0.18 -5.84
N TYR A 158 2.93 0.40 -5.42
CA TYR A 158 4.18 0.38 -6.17
C TYR A 158 5.39 0.15 -5.25
N LYS A 159 6.46 -0.36 -5.84
CA LYS A 159 7.71 -0.67 -5.17
C LYS A 159 8.52 0.61 -4.95
N ILE A 160 9.04 0.80 -3.74
CA ILE A 160 10.04 1.83 -3.44
C ILE A 160 11.42 1.23 -3.71
N GLN A 161 12.36 2.05 -4.17
CA GLN A 161 13.69 1.63 -4.63
C GLN A 161 14.61 1.03 -3.53
N PHE A 162 14.13 0.86 -2.32
CA PHE A 162 14.94 0.31 -1.24
C PHE A 162 14.72 -1.19 -1.10
N GLU A 163 15.72 -1.95 -1.48
CA GLU A 163 15.79 -3.37 -1.20
C GLU A 163 15.99 -3.58 0.30
N SER A 164 15.05 -4.28 0.91
CA SER A 164 15.21 -4.78 2.27
C SER A 164 15.87 -6.16 2.20
N ARG A 165 16.72 -6.47 3.16
CA ARG A 165 17.36 -7.79 3.28
C ARG A 165 16.32 -8.92 3.27
N ASP A 166 16.72 -10.11 2.81
CA ASP A 166 15.94 -11.36 2.87
C ASP A 166 14.69 -11.42 1.96
N GLY A 167 14.74 -10.85 0.76
CA GLY A 167 13.65 -10.92 -0.21
C GLY A 167 12.41 -10.15 0.20
N LYS A 168 12.56 -9.16 1.08
CA LYS A 168 11.49 -8.24 1.47
C LYS A 168 11.67 -6.90 0.75
N TYR A 169 10.59 -6.37 0.22
CA TYR A 169 10.57 -5.12 -0.51
C TYR A 169 9.61 -4.14 0.15
N GLN A 170 10.05 -2.88 0.24
CA GLN A 170 9.17 -1.81 0.67
C GLN A 170 8.27 -1.38 -0.48
N CYS A 171 6.98 -1.30 -0.22
CA CYS A 171 5.96 -0.88 -1.17
C CYS A 171 5.06 0.16 -0.52
N ILE A 172 4.56 1.08 -1.32
CA ILE A 172 3.49 1.99 -0.91
C ILE A 172 2.15 1.30 -1.16
N ASP A 173 1.30 1.29 -0.14
CA ASP A 173 -0.08 0.84 -0.19
C ASP A 173 -0.97 2.03 -0.60
N MET A 174 -1.46 2.03 -1.82
CA MET A 174 -2.26 3.13 -2.39
C MET A 174 -3.71 3.13 -1.93
N ASP A 175 -4.16 2.09 -1.23
CA ASP A 175 -5.48 2.06 -0.62
C ASP A 175 -5.52 2.80 0.73
N ILE A 176 -4.35 3.17 1.24
CA ILE A 176 -4.18 3.93 2.48
C ILE A 176 -3.71 5.34 2.13
N GLU A 177 -4.15 6.34 2.90
CA GLU A 177 -3.66 7.70 2.74
C GLU A 177 -2.13 7.75 2.82
N TYR A 178 -1.51 8.51 1.91
CA TYR A 178 -0.05 8.60 1.83
C TYR A 178 0.56 9.16 3.12
N SER A 179 1.30 8.31 3.81
CA SER A 179 1.99 8.60 5.06
C SER A 179 3.01 7.49 5.33
N VAL A 180 3.75 7.59 6.42
CA VAL A 180 4.61 6.48 6.88
C VAL A 180 3.81 5.18 7.13
N ASN A 181 2.52 5.30 7.38
CA ASN A 181 1.62 4.17 7.59
C ASN A 181 1.21 3.48 6.28
N SER A 182 1.44 4.09 5.11
CA SER A 182 1.20 3.46 3.81
C SER A 182 2.34 2.54 3.37
N ILE A 183 3.51 2.59 4.05
CA ILE A 183 4.65 1.73 3.73
C ILE A 183 4.39 0.31 4.21
N ARG A 184 4.56 -0.66 3.31
CA ARG A 184 4.40 -2.10 3.57
C ARG A 184 5.63 -2.88 3.14
N LEU A 185 5.90 -3.97 3.87
CA LEU A 185 6.91 -4.94 3.50
C LEU A 185 6.24 -6.14 2.82
N VAL A 186 6.52 -6.34 1.55
CA VAL A 186 6.12 -7.52 0.78
C VAL A 186 7.28 -8.50 0.77
N ASN A 187 7.06 -9.73 1.24
CA ASN A 187 8.05 -10.78 1.13
C ASN A 187 7.76 -11.61 -0.11
N ILE A 188 8.70 -11.59 -1.04
CA ILE A 188 8.61 -12.27 -2.34
C ILE A 188 8.31 -13.77 -2.20
N ASN A 189 8.87 -14.42 -1.18
CA ASN A 189 8.70 -15.86 -0.95
C ASN A 189 7.26 -16.24 -0.53
N THR A 190 6.42 -15.25 -0.21
CA THR A 190 5.06 -15.46 0.25
C THR A 190 4.00 -14.95 -0.72
N ILE A 191 4.42 -14.48 -1.90
CA ILE A 191 3.52 -14.07 -2.96
C ILE A 191 2.72 -15.29 -3.45
N LYS A 192 1.41 -15.10 -3.55
CA LYS A 192 0.46 -16.08 -4.11
C LYS A 192 0.09 -15.74 -5.54
N TRP A 193 -0.12 -14.47 -5.81
CA TRP A 193 -0.36 -13.95 -7.14
C TRP A 193 0.02 -12.47 -7.24
N LEU A 194 0.27 -12.03 -8.45
CA LEU A 194 0.65 -10.67 -8.80
C LEU A 194 -0.09 -10.25 -10.07
N ILE A 195 -0.67 -9.07 -10.08
CA ILE A 195 -1.24 -8.46 -11.29
C ILE A 195 -0.37 -7.28 -11.66
N ILE A 196 0.14 -7.29 -12.87
CA ILE A 196 0.91 -6.21 -13.47
C ILE A 196 0.76 -6.27 -14.99
N ASP A 197 0.72 -5.12 -15.64
CA ASP A 197 0.63 -5.01 -17.10
C ASP A 197 -0.47 -5.90 -17.71
N ASN A 198 -1.65 -5.83 -17.12
CA ASN A 198 -2.83 -6.58 -17.58
C ASN A 198 -2.68 -8.11 -17.51
N THR A 199 -1.67 -8.60 -16.80
CA THR A 199 -1.37 -10.02 -16.62
C THR A 199 -1.41 -10.39 -15.15
N LYS A 200 -2.14 -11.46 -14.82
CA LYS A 200 -2.15 -12.06 -13.49
C LYS A 200 -1.26 -13.28 -13.45
N TYR A 201 -0.23 -13.24 -12.65
CA TYR A 201 0.69 -14.35 -12.39
C TYR A 201 0.27 -15.07 -11.12
N ILE A 202 -0.03 -16.37 -11.20
CA ILE A 202 -0.42 -17.23 -10.08
C ILE A 202 0.73 -18.15 -9.73
N VAL A 203 1.20 -18.07 -8.48
CA VAL A 203 2.30 -18.90 -7.97
C VAL A 203 1.77 -20.29 -7.59
N GLN A 204 2.38 -21.33 -8.17
CA GLN A 204 2.11 -22.75 -7.89
C GLN A 204 3.12 -23.34 -6.90
#